data_e8e23984c340615a50196fe8620984e1
#
_entry.id   e8e23984c340615a50196fe8620984e1
#
_cell.length_a   1.000
_cell.length_b   1.000
_cell.length_c   1.000
_cell.angle_alpha   90.00
_cell.angle_beta   90.00
_cell.angle_gamma   90.00
#
_symmetry.space_group_name_H-M   'P 1'
#
loop_
_entity.id
_entity.type
_entity.pdbx_description
1 polymer ?
#
loop_
_entity_poly.entity_id
_entity_poly.type
_entity_poly.pdbx_seq_one_letter_code
_entity_poly.pdbx_strand_id
1 'polypeptide(L)'
;MPLSHLTIPGRRYAALMKHLLPHFPKAEEAAFVFCQARPSPGGTEFQFLEAHPVQRQEFSFRSLYGMELTDACRARVIKRAHDLNASLLEVHSHPRASLAEFSGSDLRGFAEFVPHVWWRLKNRPYAAIVVAPGGFDSLSWISGPQHADGVLDLLVGDEHLRPTGLTFEHWRRPHEL
;
A
#
# COMPACT_ATOMS: atom_id res chain seq x y z
N MET A 1 12.19 13.84 -9.67
CA MET A 1 11.45 12.56 -9.61
C MET A 1 9.97 12.85 -9.71
N PRO A 2 9.22 12.09 -10.50
CA PRO A 2 7.77 12.20 -10.51
C PRO A 2 7.23 11.86 -9.12
N LEU A 3 6.51 12.79 -8.52
CA LEU A 3 5.90 12.60 -7.20
C LEU A 3 4.49 12.04 -7.41
N SER A 4 4.37 10.72 -7.31
CA SER A 4 3.05 10.09 -7.21
C SER A 4 2.44 10.38 -5.85
N HIS A 5 1.13 10.56 -5.78
CA HIS A 5 0.44 10.81 -4.52
C HIS A 5 -0.96 10.17 -4.49
N LEU A 6 -1.39 9.83 -3.29
CA LEU A 6 -2.76 9.43 -2.99
C LEU A 6 -3.50 10.60 -2.34
N THR A 7 -4.57 11.04 -2.98
CA THR A 7 -5.51 12.01 -2.40
C THR A 7 -6.63 11.26 -1.70
N ILE A 8 -6.76 11.47 -0.38
CA ILE A 8 -7.75 10.80 0.47
C ILE A 8 -8.44 11.81 1.39
N PRO A 9 -9.79 11.78 1.52
CA PRO A 9 -10.49 12.64 2.48
C PRO A 9 -10.05 12.37 3.93
N GLY A 10 -9.88 13.42 4.74
CA GLY A 10 -9.39 13.33 6.11
C GLY A 10 -10.14 12.33 6.98
N ARG A 11 -11.47 12.29 6.89
CA ARG A 11 -12.30 11.32 7.63
C ARG A 11 -12.04 9.86 7.21
N ARG A 12 -11.74 9.63 5.93
CA ARG A 12 -11.43 8.28 5.41
C ARG A 12 -10.06 7.83 5.86
N TYR A 13 -9.09 8.74 5.83
CA TYR A 13 -7.76 8.50 6.37
C TYR A 13 -7.80 8.17 7.86
N ALA A 14 -8.53 8.95 8.65
CA ALA A 14 -8.67 8.71 10.09
C ALA A 14 -9.30 7.34 10.39
N ALA A 15 -10.33 6.93 9.64
CA ALA A 15 -10.94 5.61 9.78
C ALA A 15 -9.96 4.48 9.42
N LEU A 16 -9.17 4.68 8.36
CA LEU A 16 -8.13 3.74 7.93
C LEU A 16 -7.04 3.58 9.00
N MET A 17 -6.53 4.68 9.54
CA MET A 17 -5.51 4.64 10.60
C MET A 17 -6.02 4.00 11.88
N LYS A 18 -7.27 4.25 12.27
CA LYS A 18 -7.90 3.59 13.43
C LYS A 18 -7.99 2.07 13.27
N HIS A 19 -8.22 1.59 12.05
CA HIS A 19 -8.22 0.16 11.74
C HIS A 19 -6.81 -0.43 11.78
N LEU A 20 -5.84 0.23 11.14
CA LEU A 20 -4.47 -0.27 10.97
C LEU A 20 -3.62 -0.18 12.24
N LEU A 21 -3.78 0.90 13.02
CA LEU A 21 -3.02 1.17 14.24
C LEU A 21 -3.98 1.45 15.41
N PRO A 22 -4.73 0.45 15.87
CA PRO A 22 -5.58 0.61 17.05
C PRO A 22 -4.72 0.91 18.28
N HIS A 23 -5.32 1.51 19.31
CA HIS A 23 -4.61 1.92 20.53
C HIS A 23 -3.86 0.77 21.21
N PHE A 24 -4.44 -0.45 21.18
CA PHE A 24 -3.81 -1.67 21.69
C PHE A 24 -3.71 -2.71 20.56
N PRO A 25 -2.67 -2.64 19.71
CA PRO A 25 -2.54 -3.56 18.59
C PRO A 25 -2.25 -4.98 19.10
N LYS A 26 -2.97 -5.97 18.58
CA LYS A 26 -2.78 -7.40 18.87
C LYS A 26 -2.06 -8.13 17.74
N ALA A 27 -2.08 -7.57 16.54
CA ALA A 27 -1.48 -8.14 15.34
C ALA A 27 -1.30 -7.03 14.30
N GLU A 28 -0.58 -7.33 13.22
CA GLU A 28 -0.62 -6.53 12.02
C GLU A 28 -2.04 -6.50 11.44
N GLU A 29 -2.44 -5.37 10.92
CA GLU A 29 -3.70 -5.15 10.24
C GLU A 29 -3.45 -4.77 8.79
N ALA A 30 -4.43 -5.00 7.93
CA ALA A 30 -4.37 -4.65 6.52
C ALA A 30 -5.66 -4.02 6.03
N ALA A 31 -5.54 -3.28 4.94
CA ALA A 31 -6.67 -2.76 4.18
C ALA A 31 -6.27 -2.65 2.71
N PHE A 32 -7.25 -2.68 1.83
CA PHE A 32 -7.07 -2.31 0.43
C PHE A 32 -7.79 -1.00 0.15
N VAL A 33 -7.15 -0.17 -0.67
CA VAL A 33 -7.73 1.09 -1.14
C VAL A 33 -7.89 1.01 -2.65
N PHE A 34 -9.07 1.33 -3.12
CA PHE A 34 -9.40 1.39 -4.54
C PHE A 34 -9.34 2.83 -5.00
N CYS A 35 -8.60 3.08 -6.05
CA CYS A 35 -8.30 4.44 -6.51
C CYS A 35 -8.50 4.61 -8.01
N GLN A 36 -8.88 5.81 -8.41
CA GLN A 36 -8.75 6.24 -9.79
C GLN A 36 -7.31 6.74 -9.98
N ALA A 37 -6.55 6.09 -10.85
CA ALA A 37 -5.20 6.55 -11.21
C ALA A 37 -5.26 7.43 -12.45
N ARG A 38 -4.58 8.58 -12.40
CA ARG A 38 -4.46 9.52 -13.52
C ARG A 38 -3.03 10.02 -13.65
N PRO A 39 -2.49 10.13 -14.87
CA PRO A 39 -1.21 10.82 -15.07
C PRO A 39 -1.31 12.27 -14.58
N SER A 40 -0.25 12.75 -13.94
CA SER A 40 -0.11 14.14 -13.52
C SER A 40 1.27 14.68 -13.93
N PRO A 41 1.51 16.00 -13.97
CA PRO A 41 2.77 16.59 -14.45
C PRO A 41 4.02 16.15 -13.66
N GLY A 42 3.88 15.52 -12.53
CA GLY A 42 5.00 15.04 -11.72
C GLY A 42 4.96 13.55 -11.42
N GLY A 43 4.00 12.79 -11.97
CA GLY A 43 3.84 11.37 -11.65
C GLY A 43 2.43 10.85 -11.89
N THR A 44 1.90 10.13 -10.93
CA THR A 44 0.53 9.61 -10.97
C THR A 44 -0.25 10.08 -9.75
N GLU A 45 -1.42 10.63 -9.99
CA GLU A 45 -2.40 10.91 -8.95
C GLU A 45 -3.30 9.69 -8.77
N PHE A 46 -3.38 9.19 -7.54
CA PHE A 46 -4.35 8.19 -7.10
C PHE A 46 -5.44 8.90 -6.31
N GLN A 47 -6.64 8.89 -6.80
CA GLN A 47 -7.79 9.48 -6.11
C GLN A 47 -8.59 8.39 -5.41
N PHE A 48 -8.76 8.51 -4.10
CA PHE A 48 -9.52 7.57 -3.28
C PHE A 48 -10.96 7.40 -3.79
N LEU A 49 -11.40 6.16 -3.93
CA LEU A 49 -12.79 5.80 -4.23
C LEU A 49 -13.45 5.12 -3.02
N GLU A 50 -12.87 4.02 -2.56
CA GLU A 50 -13.32 3.28 -1.39
C GLU A 50 -12.18 2.50 -0.75
N ALA A 51 -12.38 2.00 0.46
CA ALA A 51 -11.45 1.12 1.15
C ALA A 51 -12.16 -0.16 1.61
N HIS A 52 -11.39 -1.25 1.64
CA HIS A 52 -11.77 -2.53 2.23
C HIS A 52 -10.84 -2.84 3.39
N PRO A 53 -11.23 -2.54 4.64
CA PRO A 53 -10.52 -3.02 5.83
C PRO A 53 -10.58 -4.55 5.86
N VAL A 54 -9.43 -5.20 5.90
CA VAL A 54 -9.37 -6.67 5.92
C VAL A 54 -9.88 -7.19 7.25
N GLN A 55 -10.82 -8.12 7.21
CA GLN A 55 -11.44 -8.70 8.38
C GLN A 55 -10.64 -9.91 8.88
N ARG A 56 -10.82 -10.29 10.15
CA ARG A 56 -10.06 -11.36 10.79
C ARG A 56 -10.10 -12.68 10.00
N GLN A 57 -11.24 -13.06 9.45
CA GLN A 57 -11.41 -14.29 8.68
C GLN A 57 -10.76 -14.26 7.30
N GLU A 58 -10.31 -13.11 6.85
CA GLU A 58 -9.61 -12.93 5.57
C GLU A 58 -8.09 -13.11 5.68
N PHE A 59 -7.58 -13.28 6.91
CA PHE A 59 -6.20 -13.69 7.16
C PHE A 59 -6.09 -15.20 7.32
N SER A 60 -5.13 -15.82 6.66
CA SER A 60 -4.72 -17.20 6.92
C SER A 60 -3.78 -17.26 8.12
N PHE A 61 -3.00 -16.21 8.32
CA PHE A 61 -2.11 -16.01 9.46
C PHE A 61 -1.96 -14.53 9.77
N ARG A 62 -1.86 -14.17 11.05
CA ARG A 62 -1.39 -12.85 11.47
C ARG A 62 -0.86 -12.84 12.91
N SER A 63 0.16 -12.00 13.13
CA SER A 63 0.79 -11.75 14.41
C SER A 63 1.24 -10.29 14.49
N LEU A 64 1.93 -9.91 15.57
CA LEU A 64 2.53 -8.58 15.68
C LEU A 64 3.71 -8.34 14.71
N TYR A 65 4.19 -9.38 14.04
CA TYR A 65 5.40 -9.35 13.22
C TYR A 65 5.23 -9.96 11.83
N GLY A 66 4.01 -10.18 11.42
CA GLY A 66 3.73 -10.72 10.10
C GLY A 66 2.28 -11.09 9.90
N MET A 67 1.89 -11.13 8.64
CA MET A 67 0.53 -11.52 8.24
C MET A 67 0.55 -12.23 6.89
N GLU A 68 -0.49 -12.99 6.64
CA GLU A 68 -0.78 -13.57 5.34
C GLU A 68 -2.29 -13.55 5.09
N LEU A 69 -2.67 -13.09 3.90
CA LEU A 69 -4.07 -13.03 3.47
C LEU A 69 -4.48 -14.35 2.81
N THR A 70 -5.76 -14.70 2.94
CA THR A 70 -6.33 -15.81 2.18
C THR A 70 -6.38 -15.51 0.68
N ASP A 71 -6.30 -16.55 -0.14
CA ASP A 71 -6.50 -16.42 -1.59
C ASP A 71 -7.88 -15.85 -1.94
N ALA A 72 -8.90 -16.20 -1.15
CA ALA A 72 -10.24 -15.66 -1.31
C ALA A 72 -10.30 -14.13 -1.09
N CYS A 73 -9.56 -13.61 -0.10
CA CYS A 73 -9.44 -12.16 0.12
C CYS A 73 -8.78 -11.50 -1.10
N ARG A 74 -7.63 -12.01 -1.53
CA ARG A 74 -6.90 -11.48 -2.70
C ARG A 74 -7.76 -11.47 -3.96
N ALA A 75 -8.45 -12.58 -4.24
CA ALA A 75 -9.34 -12.68 -5.40
C ALA A 75 -10.49 -11.67 -5.33
N ARG A 76 -11.07 -11.48 -4.15
CA ARG A 76 -12.18 -10.53 -3.93
C ARG A 76 -11.77 -9.09 -4.15
N VAL A 77 -10.63 -8.66 -3.63
CA VAL A 77 -10.17 -7.27 -3.81
C VAL A 77 -9.76 -6.98 -5.24
N ILE A 78 -9.14 -7.93 -5.93
CA ILE A 78 -8.85 -7.81 -7.37
C ILE A 78 -10.14 -7.69 -8.18
N LYS A 79 -11.13 -8.55 -7.89
CA LYS A 79 -12.43 -8.48 -8.54
C LYS A 79 -13.10 -7.12 -8.30
N ARG A 80 -13.08 -6.63 -7.06
CA ARG A 80 -13.66 -5.32 -6.74
C ARG A 80 -12.97 -4.18 -7.49
N ALA A 81 -11.65 -4.18 -7.55
CA ALA A 81 -10.90 -3.20 -8.32
C ALA A 81 -11.25 -3.26 -9.82
N HIS A 82 -11.37 -4.46 -10.37
CA HIS A 82 -11.82 -4.66 -11.74
C HIS A 82 -13.23 -4.08 -11.98
N ASP A 83 -14.19 -4.41 -11.11
CA ASP A 83 -15.58 -3.95 -11.21
C ASP A 83 -15.69 -2.41 -11.10
N LEU A 84 -14.85 -1.78 -10.29
CA LEU A 84 -14.74 -0.33 -10.15
C LEU A 84 -13.92 0.35 -11.25
N ASN A 85 -13.30 -0.40 -12.13
CA ASN A 85 -12.31 0.11 -13.08
C ASN A 85 -11.18 0.89 -12.38
N ALA A 86 -10.74 0.42 -11.23
CA ALA A 86 -9.83 1.09 -10.31
C ALA A 86 -8.44 0.46 -10.26
N SER A 87 -7.45 1.24 -9.83
CA SER A 87 -6.19 0.77 -9.31
C SER A 87 -6.36 0.23 -7.89
N LEU A 88 -5.55 -0.75 -7.52
CA LEU A 88 -5.51 -1.36 -6.20
C LEU A 88 -4.28 -0.88 -5.44
N LEU A 89 -4.48 -0.45 -4.21
CA LEU A 89 -3.41 -0.14 -3.26
C LEU A 89 -3.56 -1.04 -2.04
N GLU A 90 -2.46 -1.63 -1.59
CA GLU A 90 -2.39 -2.39 -0.34
C GLU A 90 -1.86 -1.50 0.78
N VAL A 91 -2.47 -1.57 1.94
CA VAL A 91 -1.99 -0.89 3.15
C VAL A 91 -1.94 -1.89 4.29
N HIS A 92 -0.81 -1.98 4.99
CA HIS A 92 -0.71 -2.79 6.21
C HIS A 92 0.09 -2.08 7.30
N SER A 93 0.05 -2.61 8.51
CA SER A 93 0.70 -1.99 9.67
C SER A 93 1.85 -2.82 10.20
N HIS A 94 2.88 -2.11 10.68
CA HIS A 94 3.95 -2.65 11.52
C HIS A 94 3.84 -2.02 12.93
N PRO A 95 2.94 -2.52 13.79
CA PRO A 95 2.59 -1.82 15.04
C PRO A 95 3.72 -1.78 16.08
N ARG A 96 4.75 -2.60 15.92
CA ARG A 96 5.93 -2.66 16.80
C ARG A 96 7.17 -1.98 16.23
N ALA A 97 7.12 -1.50 14.99
CA ALA A 97 8.24 -0.80 14.39
C ALA A 97 8.32 0.66 14.88
N SER A 98 9.52 1.14 15.13
CA SER A 98 9.76 2.56 15.44
C SER A 98 9.71 3.44 14.19
N LEU A 99 10.14 2.90 13.04
CA LEU A 99 10.10 3.56 11.74
C LEU A 99 9.34 2.70 10.76
N ALA A 100 8.59 3.34 9.88
CA ALA A 100 7.90 2.64 8.80
C ALA A 100 8.88 2.27 7.70
N GLU A 101 8.95 0.97 7.42
CA GLU A 101 9.75 0.36 6.36
C GLU A 101 9.15 -1.01 6.04
N PHE A 102 9.15 -1.39 4.77
CA PHE A 102 8.72 -2.75 4.39
C PHE A 102 9.76 -3.79 4.79
N SER A 103 9.27 -4.91 5.28
CA SER A 103 10.13 -6.07 5.61
C SER A 103 10.57 -6.82 4.34
N GLY A 104 11.61 -7.64 4.46
CA GLY A 104 12.01 -8.54 3.37
C GLY A 104 10.91 -9.52 2.97
N SER A 105 10.02 -9.89 3.90
CA SER A 105 8.85 -10.72 3.63
C SER A 105 7.82 -9.98 2.78
N ASP A 106 7.56 -8.70 3.08
CA ASP A 106 6.66 -7.86 2.28
C ASP A 106 7.15 -7.74 0.84
N LEU A 107 8.46 -7.48 0.67
CA LEU A 107 9.07 -7.33 -0.65
C LEU A 107 8.99 -8.61 -1.48
N ARG A 108 9.16 -9.78 -0.87
CA ARG A 108 8.95 -11.07 -1.55
C ARG A 108 7.48 -11.25 -1.94
N GLY A 109 6.56 -10.89 -1.06
CA GLY A 109 5.12 -10.90 -1.35
C GLY A 109 4.74 -10.02 -2.53
N PHE A 110 5.30 -8.81 -2.61
CA PHE A 110 5.07 -7.90 -3.75
C PHE A 110 5.64 -8.45 -5.06
N ALA A 111 6.80 -9.10 -5.03
CA ALA A 111 7.38 -9.70 -6.22
C ALA A 111 6.48 -10.76 -6.87
N GLU A 112 5.64 -11.43 -6.08
CA GLU A 112 4.65 -12.41 -6.55
C GLU A 112 3.30 -11.76 -6.87
N PHE A 113 2.81 -10.90 -5.99
CA PHE A 113 1.44 -10.38 -6.07
C PHE A 113 1.28 -9.24 -7.09
N VAL A 114 2.22 -8.31 -7.17
CA VAL A 114 2.09 -7.14 -8.06
C VAL A 114 1.99 -7.54 -9.53
N PRO A 115 2.82 -8.46 -10.08
CA PRO A 115 2.65 -8.91 -11.46
C PRO A 115 1.28 -9.55 -11.73
N HIS A 116 0.76 -10.30 -10.76
CA HIS A 116 -0.56 -10.91 -10.87
C HIS A 116 -1.68 -9.87 -10.91
N VAL A 117 -1.66 -8.89 -10.00
CA VAL A 117 -2.62 -7.78 -9.97
C VAL A 117 -2.53 -6.96 -11.26
N TRP A 118 -1.33 -6.65 -11.70
CA TRP A 118 -1.08 -5.87 -12.92
C TRP A 118 -1.71 -6.50 -14.15
N TRP A 119 -1.50 -7.79 -14.30
CA TRP A 119 -2.12 -8.54 -15.39
C TRP A 119 -3.66 -8.58 -15.28
N ARG A 120 -4.19 -8.84 -14.09
CA ARG A 120 -5.65 -8.93 -13.86
C ARG A 120 -6.35 -7.60 -14.04
N LEU A 121 -5.71 -6.49 -13.71
CA LEU A 121 -6.27 -5.14 -13.80
C LEU A 121 -5.83 -4.40 -15.08
N LYS A 122 -5.31 -5.11 -16.08
CA LYS A 122 -4.97 -4.54 -17.40
C LYS A 122 -3.97 -3.38 -17.31
N ASN A 123 -2.85 -3.62 -16.65
CA ASN A 123 -1.72 -2.68 -16.54
C ASN A 123 -2.05 -1.38 -15.80
N ARG A 124 -2.97 -1.42 -14.85
CA ARG A 124 -3.20 -0.26 -13.96
C ARG A 124 -2.09 -0.13 -12.93
N PRO A 125 -1.67 1.10 -12.61
CA PRO A 125 -0.71 1.34 -11.55
C PRO A 125 -1.13 0.70 -10.22
N TYR A 126 -0.13 0.27 -9.47
CA TYR A 126 -0.28 -0.32 -8.14
C TYR A 126 0.57 0.46 -7.14
N ALA A 127 0.17 0.48 -5.89
CA ALA A 127 1.01 1.00 -4.81
C ALA A 127 0.82 0.18 -3.53
N ALA A 128 1.80 0.26 -2.65
CA ALA A 128 1.77 -0.33 -1.32
C ALA A 128 2.19 0.71 -0.28
N ILE A 129 1.57 0.66 0.88
CA ILE A 129 1.83 1.54 2.02
C ILE A 129 1.98 0.68 3.27
N VAL A 130 3.03 0.91 4.04
CA VAL A 130 3.19 0.36 5.38
C VAL A 130 3.12 1.49 6.40
N VAL A 131 2.32 1.32 7.43
CA VAL A 131 2.16 2.30 8.51
C VAL A 131 2.76 1.78 9.80
N ALA A 132 3.40 2.67 10.54
CA ALA A 132 3.94 2.42 11.88
C ALA A 132 3.57 3.61 12.79
N PRO A 133 3.73 3.49 14.12
CA PRO A 133 3.42 4.61 15.03
C PRO A 133 4.11 5.93 14.69
N GLY A 134 5.30 5.88 14.09
CA GLY A 134 6.08 7.07 13.72
C GLY A 134 5.83 7.64 12.32
N GLY A 135 4.96 7.02 11.50
CA GLY A 135 4.69 7.48 10.14
C GLY A 135 4.35 6.35 9.17
N PHE A 136 4.68 6.54 7.91
CA PHE A 136 4.46 5.53 6.86
C PHE A 136 5.61 5.48 5.87
N ASP A 137 5.74 4.36 5.19
CA ASP A 137 6.56 4.20 3.98
C ASP A 137 5.70 3.70 2.82
N SER A 138 6.19 3.85 1.60
CA SER A 138 5.40 3.52 0.41
C SER A 138 6.27 3.12 -0.76
N LEU A 139 5.69 2.30 -1.63
CA LEU A 139 6.24 1.94 -2.93
C LEU A 139 5.15 2.08 -3.99
N SER A 140 5.53 2.52 -5.18
CA SER A 140 4.61 2.62 -6.33
C SER A 140 5.18 1.93 -7.57
N TRP A 141 4.32 1.23 -8.28
CA TRP A 141 4.58 0.58 -9.56
C TRP A 141 3.72 1.28 -10.61
N ILE A 142 4.32 2.11 -11.42
CA ILE A 142 3.65 2.95 -12.43
C ILE A 142 3.96 2.50 -13.85
N SER A 143 5.23 2.16 -14.11
CA SER A 143 5.70 1.81 -15.45
C SER A 143 5.61 0.33 -15.76
N GLY A 144 5.57 -0.53 -14.75
CA GLY A 144 5.50 -1.98 -14.90
C GLY A 144 5.51 -2.71 -13.56
N PRO A 145 5.25 -4.02 -13.57
CA PRO A 145 5.07 -4.79 -12.34
C PRO A 145 6.36 -5.34 -11.71
N GLN A 146 7.50 -5.28 -12.41
CA GLN A 146 8.73 -5.94 -11.96
C GLN A 146 9.46 -5.19 -10.84
N HIS A 147 9.42 -3.86 -10.90
CA HIS A 147 10.15 -3.01 -9.96
C HIS A 147 9.30 -1.80 -9.57
N ALA A 148 9.38 -1.42 -8.31
CA ALA A 148 8.79 -0.16 -7.86
C ALA A 148 9.55 1.02 -8.52
N ASP A 149 8.79 1.98 -9.03
CA ASP A 149 9.33 3.17 -9.71
C ASP A 149 9.67 4.30 -8.75
N GLY A 150 9.06 4.31 -7.57
CA GLY A 150 9.21 5.38 -6.61
C GLY A 150 8.38 5.19 -5.36
N VAL A 151 8.21 6.30 -4.65
CA VAL A 151 7.38 6.41 -3.45
C VAL A 151 6.06 7.12 -3.76
N LEU A 152 5.14 7.07 -2.82
CA LEU A 152 3.82 7.67 -2.88
C LEU A 152 3.63 8.62 -1.70
N ASP A 153 3.39 9.90 -1.96
CA ASP A 153 2.99 10.86 -0.94
C ASP A 153 1.49 10.71 -0.62
N LEU A 154 1.05 11.20 0.53
CA LEU A 154 -0.36 11.26 0.90
C LEU A 154 -0.83 12.72 0.99
N LEU A 155 -1.90 13.05 0.29
CA LEU A 155 -2.64 14.30 0.43
C LEU A 155 -3.92 13.99 1.22
N VAL A 156 -3.93 14.37 2.50
CA VAL A 156 -5.03 14.08 3.44
C VAL A 156 -5.77 15.38 3.75
N GLY A 157 -6.89 15.62 3.09
CA GLY A 157 -7.51 16.94 3.14
C GLY A 157 -6.53 18.01 2.65
N ASP A 158 -6.18 18.97 3.51
CA ASP A 158 -5.21 20.03 3.21
C ASP A 158 -3.76 19.69 3.65
N GLU A 159 -3.54 18.52 4.25
CA GLU A 159 -2.24 18.10 4.73
C GLU A 159 -1.48 17.30 3.67
N HIS A 160 -0.18 17.57 3.53
CA HIS A 160 0.73 16.80 2.69
C HIS A 160 1.68 15.99 3.57
N LEU A 161 1.54 14.67 3.54
CA LEU A 161 2.34 13.73 4.31
C LEU A 161 3.34 13.02 3.39
N ARG A 162 4.58 12.91 3.83
CA ARG A 162 5.66 12.26 3.07
C ARG A 162 6.04 10.93 3.70
N PRO A 163 6.31 9.90 2.88
CA PRO A 163 6.82 8.63 3.36
C PRO A 163 8.24 8.77 3.93
N THR A 164 8.67 7.80 4.73
CA THR A 164 10.07 7.71 5.17
C THR A 164 11.01 7.54 3.98
N GLY A 165 10.59 6.83 2.94
CA GLY A 165 11.40 6.54 1.76
C GLY A 165 12.49 5.49 2.00
N LEU A 166 12.58 4.93 3.20
CA LEU A 166 13.67 4.02 3.61
C LEU A 166 13.78 2.79 2.73
N THR A 167 12.66 2.15 2.42
CA THR A 167 12.66 0.95 1.58
C THR A 167 13.18 1.25 0.18
N PHE A 168 12.68 2.33 -0.43
CA PHE A 168 13.07 2.68 -1.79
C PHE A 168 14.53 3.10 -1.88
N GLU A 169 15.05 3.81 -0.90
CA GLU A 169 16.47 4.18 -0.83
C GLU A 169 17.37 2.96 -0.65
N HIS A 170 16.99 2.00 0.21
CA HIS A 170 17.74 0.76 0.39
C HIS A 170 17.77 -0.10 -0.87
N TRP A 171 16.68 -0.14 -1.62
CA TRP A 171 16.60 -0.90 -2.88
C TRP A 171 17.41 -0.28 -4.02
N ARG A 172 17.57 1.04 -4.03
CA ARG A 172 18.33 1.75 -5.07
C ARG A 172 19.83 1.73 -4.87
N ARG A 173 20.30 1.42 -3.67
CA ARG A 173 21.74 1.25 -3.45
C ARG A 173 22.15 -0.05 -4.13
N PRO A 174 23.01 -0.01 -5.21
CA PRO A 174 23.63 -1.23 -5.68
C PRO A 174 24.37 -1.83 -4.47
N HIS A 175 24.39 -3.17 -4.38
CA HIS A 175 25.28 -3.84 -3.45
C HIS A 175 26.70 -3.46 -3.83
N GLU A 176 27.25 -2.42 -3.23
CA GLU A 176 28.68 -2.17 -3.22
C GLU A 176 29.27 -3.25 -2.29
N LEU A 177 29.69 -4.35 -2.92
CA LEU A 177 30.65 -5.29 -2.41
C LEU A 177 32.01 -4.93 -2.95
#